data_c1aceddb2db3f60ea3e06511dc8c13f7
#
_entry.id   c1aceddb2db3f60ea3e06511dc8c13f7
#
_cell.length_a   1.000
_cell.length_b   1.000
_cell.length_c   1.000
_cell.angle_alpha   90.00
_cell.angle_beta   90.00
_cell.angle_gamma   90.00
#
_symmetry.space_group_name_H-M   'P 1'
#
loop_
_entity.id
_entity.type
_entity.pdbx_description
1 polymer ?
#
loop_
_entity_poly.entity_id
_entity_poly.type
_entity_poly.pdbx_seq_one_letter_code
_entity_poly.pdbx_strand_id
1 'polypeptide(L)'
;MPFEVKQEKQYPKSSNAVYDAALKAVAGLGGKLLRQNPDSGEFEATFDKKILGQVLGDRTQMSAKITASSEESSTIAVEIYPLDAIGRKLMFGARKGVSETVVTWFFAHLEHHLGK
;
A
#
# COMPACT_ATOMS: atom_id res chain seq x y z
N MET A 1 -9.39 7.42 -14.96
CA MET A 1 -8.99 6.62 -13.84
C MET A 1 -9.61 7.10 -12.57
N PRO A 2 -10.86 6.98 -12.50
CA PRO A 2 -11.62 7.68 -11.46
C PRO A 2 -11.40 7.18 -10.03
N PHE A 3 -10.81 6.00 -9.85
CA PHE A 3 -10.74 5.42 -8.50
C PHE A 3 -9.32 5.12 -8.04
N GLU A 4 -8.32 5.45 -8.83
CA GLU A 4 -6.93 5.25 -8.43
C GLU A 4 -6.50 6.33 -7.45
N VAL A 5 -5.69 5.92 -6.46
CA VAL A 5 -5.05 6.86 -5.55
C VAL A 5 -3.55 6.64 -5.67
N LYS A 6 -2.82 7.72 -5.89
CA LYS A 6 -1.36 7.69 -5.94
C LYS A 6 -0.84 8.61 -4.85
N GLN A 7 0.13 8.12 -4.09
CA GLN A 7 0.71 8.92 -3.02
C GLN A 7 2.18 8.59 -2.87
N GLU A 8 2.96 9.60 -2.54
CA GLU A 8 4.41 9.47 -2.39
C GLU A 8 4.81 10.14 -1.09
N LYS A 9 5.69 9.49 -0.33
CA LYS A 9 6.21 10.07 0.91
C LYS A 9 7.70 9.76 1.03
N GLN A 10 8.44 10.69 1.62
CA GLN A 10 9.85 10.54 1.88
C GLN A 10 10.08 10.35 3.38
N TYR A 11 11.01 9.45 3.71
CA TYR A 11 11.33 9.14 5.10
C TYR A 11 12.85 9.21 5.31
N PRO A 12 13.30 9.68 6.49
CA PRO A 12 14.73 9.69 6.82
C PRO A 12 15.18 8.31 7.32
N LYS A 13 14.98 7.29 6.47
CA LYS A 13 15.31 5.90 6.75
C LYS A 13 15.82 5.27 5.47
N SER A 14 16.64 4.22 5.60
CA SER A 14 17.17 3.52 4.45
C SER A 14 16.05 2.84 3.67
N SER A 15 16.30 2.57 2.39
CA SER A 15 15.30 1.90 1.56
C SER A 15 14.97 0.51 2.11
N ASN A 16 15.96 -0.21 2.67
CA ASN A 16 15.70 -1.52 3.26
C ASN A 16 14.77 -1.41 4.47
N ALA A 17 14.98 -0.41 5.32
CA ALA A 17 14.12 -0.20 6.49
C ALA A 17 12.68 0.13 6.06
N VAL A 18 12.53 1.01 5.06
CA VAL A 18 11.20 1.36 4.56
C VAL A 18 10.53 0.16 3.91
N TYR A 19 11.27 -0.62 3.14
CA TYR A 19 10.73 -1.82 2.49
C TYR A 19 10.21 -2.82 3.53
N ASP A 20 11.02 -3.12 4.56
CA ASP A 20 10.61 -4.04 5.61
C ASP A 20 9.38 -3.53 6.35
N ALA A 21 9.37 -2.24 6.69
CA ALA A 21 8.23 -1.64 7.38
C ALA A 21 6.98 -1.69 6.52
N ALA A 22 7.13 -1.50 5.20
CA ALA A 22 6.00 -1.57 4.27
C ALA A 22 5.40 -2.97 4.23
N LEU A 23 6.24 -4.01 4.19
CA LEU A 23 5.73 -5.38 4.22
C LEU A 23 5.01 -5.68 5.52
N LYS A 24 5.52 -5.18 6.64
CA LYS A 24 4.85 -5.34 7.93
C LYS A 24 3.52 -4.59 7.96
N ALA A 25 3.45 -3.42 7.31
CA ALA A 25 2.20 -2.68 7.22
C ALA A 25 1.14 -3.48 6.46
N VAL A 26 1.53 -4.10 5.34
CA VAL A 26 0.62 -4.97 4.58
C VAL A 26 0.10 -6.09 5.46
N ALA A 27 1.01 -6.77 6.17
CA ALA A 27 0.62 -7.87 7.05
C ALA A 27 -0.31 -7.39 8.17
N GLY A 28 0.00 -6.22 8.74
CA GLY A 28 -0.82 -5.65 9.81
C GLY A 28 -2.25 -5.32 9.39
N LEU A 29 -2.44 -5.02 8.11
CA LEU A 29 -3.77 -4.77 7.56
C LEU A 29 -4.45 -6.04 7.05
N GLY A 30 -3.80 -7.20 7.20
CA GLY A 30 -4.33 -8.45 6.69
C GLY A 30 -4.22 -8.60 5.19
N GLY A 31 -3.34 -7.82 4.56
CA GLY A 31 -3.14 -7.87 3.13
C GLY A 31 -2.40 -9.13 2.71
N LYS A 32 -2.53 -9.46 1.43
CA LYS A 32 -1.85 -10.60 0.84
C LYS A 32 -0.84 -10.11 -0.19
N LEU A 33 0.41 -10.51 -0.04
CA LEU A 33 1.45 -10.16 -1.00
C LEU A 33 1.29 -11.02 -2.25
N LEU A 34 1.24 -10.36 -3.40
CA LEU A 34 1.16 -11.03 -4.69
C LEU A 34 2.55 -11.20 -5.28
N ARG A 35 3.44 -10.25 -5.03
CA ARG A 35 4.76 -10.24 -5.63
C ARG A 35 5.69 -9.40 -4.76
N GLN A 36 6.94 -9.84 -4.64
CA GLN A 36 7.98 -9.11 -3.92
C GLN A 36 9.23 -9.08 -4.78
N ASN A 37 9.88 -7.93 -4.84
CA ASN A 37 11.17 -7.79 -5.49
C ASN A 37 12.01 -6.81 -4.68
N PRO A 38 12.65 -7.28 -3.60
CA PRO A 38 13.41 -6.38 -2.73
C PRO A 38 14.60 -5.71 -3.43
N ASP A 39 15.17 -6.35 -4.46
CA ASP A 39 16.28 -5.76 -5.18
C ASP A 39 15.89 -4.48 -5.90
N SER A 40 14.68 -4.42 -6.43
CA SER A 40 14.17 -3.22 -7.08
C SER A 40 13.34 -2.34 -6.16
N GLY A 41 13.09 -2.78 -4.92
CA GLY A 41 12.27 -2.04 -3.97
C GLY A 41 10.79 -2.07 -4.27
N GLU A 42 10.32 -3.08 -4.99
CA GLU A 42 8.94 -3.15 -5.46
C GLU A 42 8.19 -4.30 -4.80
N PHE A 43 6.88 -4.08 -4.60
CA PHE A 43 5.99 -5.17 -4.23
C PHE A 43 4.56 -4.84 -4.68
N GLU A 44 3.74 -5.90 -4.74
CA GLU A 44 2.30 -5.77 -5.01
C GLU A 44 1.54 -6.57 -3.96
N ALA A 45 0.41 -6.03 -3.53
CA ALA A 45 -0.41 -6.67 -2.51
C ALA A 45 -1.89 -6.41 -2.78
N THR A 46 -2.75 -7.30 -2.26
CA THR A 46 -4.19 -7.06 -2.28
C THR A 46 -4.70 -6.97 -0.85
N PHE A 47 -5.78 -6.22 -0.69
CA PHE A 47 -6.46 -6.07 0.61
C PHE A 47 -7.91 -6.47 0.45
N ASP A 48 -8.43 -7.13 1.48
CA ASP A 48 -9.82 -7.57 1.49
C ASP A 48 -10.75 -6.37 1.62
N LYS A 49 -12.02 -6.59 1.32
CA LYS A 49 -13.06 -5.58 1.54
C LYS A 49 -13.38 -5.38 3.02
N LYS A 50 -12.83 -6.23 3.90
CA LYS A 50 -12.94 -6.07 5.35
C LYS A 50 -11.53 -6.05 5.92
N ILE A 51 -11.17 -4.95 6.57
CA ILE A 51 -9.84 -4.75 7.15
C ILE A 51 -10.00 -4.37 8.61
N LEU A 52 -9.32 -5.13 9.50
CA LEU A 52 -9.31 -4.85 10.93
C LEU A 52 -10.73 -4.76 11.50
N GLY A 53 -11.62 -5.61 11.01
CA GLY A 53 -13.00 -5.67 11.47
C GLY A 53 -13.93 -4.65 10.85
N GLN A 54 -13.41 -3.75 10.00
CA GLN A 54 -14.23 -2.72 9.38
C GLN A 54 -14.49 -3.06 7.91
N VAL A 55 -15.76 -3.00 7.52
CA VAL A 55 -16.16 -3.30 6.15
C VAL A 55 -16.01 -2.06 5.30
N LEU A 56 -15.17 -2.15 4.26
CA LEU A 56 -14.93 -1.05 3.33
C LEU A 56 -15.79 -1.15 2.08
N GLY A 57 -16.10 -2.38 1.66
CA GLY A 57 -16.99 -2.60 0.54
C GLY A 57 -16.31 -3.08 -0.73
N ASP A 58 -15.06 -2.69 -0.95
CA ASP A 58 -14.31 -3.11 -2.14
C ASP A 58 -12.99 -3.71 -1.72
N ARG A 59 -12.54 -4.73 -2.45
CA ARG A 59 -11.16 -5.19 -2.36
C ARG A 59 -10.29 -4.21 -3.13
N THR A 60 -9.02 -4.09 -2.74
CA THR A 60 -8.09 -3.17 -3.40
C THR A 60 -6.78 -3.87 -3.72
N GLN A 61 -6.06 -3.32 -4.69
CA GLN A 61 -4.71 -3.78 -5.03
C GLN A 61 -3.77 -2.59 -4.97
N MET A 62 -2.59 -2.82 -4.40
CA MET A 62 -1.56 -1.81 -4.22
C MET A 62 -0.29 -2.24 -4.94
N SER A 63 0.32 -1.29 -5.65
CA SER A 63 1.69 -1.42 -6.15
C SER A 63 2.53 -0.39 -5.42
N ALA A 64 3.72 -0.78 -4.97
CA ALA A 64 4.60 0.13 -4.25
C ALA A 64 6.01 0.01 -4.77
N LYS A 65 6.72 1.14 -4.77
CA LYS A 65 8.13 1.17 -5.13
C LYS A 65 8.86 2.10 -4.17
N ILE A 66 9.94 1.58 -3.59
CA ILE A 66 10.79 2.34 -2.68
C ILE A 66 12.09 2.64 -3.41
N THR A 67 12.46 3.91 -3.44
CA THR A 67 13.67 4.40 -4.09
C THR A 67 14.55 5.07 -3.06
N ALA A 68 15.82 4.66 -2.98
CA ALA A 68 16.77 5.30 -2.08
C ALA A 68 17.12 6.67 -2.62
N SER A 69 17.02 7.69 -1.77
CA SER A 69 17.50 9.04 -2.08
C SER A 69 18.94 9.19 -1.61
N SER A 70 19.30 8.45 -0.55
CA SER A 70 20.64 8.37 0.01
C SER A 70 20.68 7.10 0.87
N GLU A 71 21.79 6.85 1.56
CA GLU A 71 21.91 5.68 2.44
C GLU A 71 20.89 5.72 3.59
N GLU A 72 20.47 6.92 4.01
CA GLU A 72 19.61 7.09 5.16
C GLU A 72 18.30 7.77 4.83
N SER A 73 17.95 7.84 3.56
CA SER A 73 16.74 8.53 3.13
C SER A 73 16.15 7.81 1.92
N SER A 74 14.84 7.66 1.89
CA SER A 74 14.19 6.99 0.79
C SER A 74 12.78 7.51 0.59
N THR A 75 12.25 7.27 -0.61
CA THR A 75 10.90 7.66 -0.99
C THR A 75 10.11 6.42 -1.32
N ILE A 76 8.89 6.33 -0.82
CA ILE A 76 7.97 5.27 -1.21
C ILE A 76 6.83 5.87 -2.03
N ALA A 77 6.59 5.29 -3.20
CA ALA A 77 5.49 5.67 -4.07
C ALA A 77 4.50 4.51 -4.11
N VAL A 78 3.23 4.77 -3.83
CA VAL A 78 2.19 3.75 -3.88
C VAL A 78 1.10 4.16 -4.83
N GLU A 79 0.54 3.15 -5.50
CA GLU A 79 -0.65 3.29 -6.31
C GLU A 79 -1.62 2.22 -5.86
N ILE A 80 -2.87 2.61 -5.59
CA ILE A 80 -3.88 1.68 -5.13
C ILE A 80 -5.17 1.93 -5.89
N TYR A 81 -5.89 0.85 -6.19
CA TYR A 81 -7.16 0.94 -6.90
C TYR A 81 -8.08 -0.19 -6.45
N PRO A 82 -9.40 0.02 -6.55
CA PRO A 82 -10.35 -1.02 -6.18
C PRO A 82 -10.43 -2.11 -7.25
N LEU A 83 -10.82 -3.31 -6.84
CA LEU A 83 -10.97 -4.47 -7.71
C LEU A 83 -12.43 -4.84 -7.86
N ASP A 84 -12.78 -5.36 -9.04
CA ASP A 84 -14.12 -5.89 -9.27
C ASP A 84 -14.22 -7.33 -8.71
N ALA A 85 -15.37 -7.97 -8.91
CA ALA A 85 -15.65 -9.27 -8.34
C ALA A 85 -14.71 -10.36 -8.84
N ILE A 86 -14.11 -10.19 -10.02
CA ILE A 86 -13.21 -11.17 -10.59
C ILE A 86 -11.74 -10.75 -10.50
N GLY A 87 -11.44 -9.73 -9.70
CA GLY A 87 -10.07 -9.33 -9.39
C GLY A 87 -9.44 -8.35 -10.37
N ARG A 88 -10.21 -7.77 -11.27
CA ARG A 88 -9.71 -6.76 -12.20
C ARG A 88 -9.96 -5.36 -11.64
N LYS A 89 -9.22 -4.38 -12.17
CA LYS A 89 -9.40 -2.99 -11.78
C LYS A 89 -10.85 -2.57 -11.98
N LEU A 90 -11.46 -2.06 -10.91
CA LEU A 90 -12.86 -1.65 -10.94
C LEU A 90 -12.98 -0.31 -11.65
N MET A 91 -13.79 -0.25 -12.69
CA MET A 91 -13.96 0.97 -13.49
C MET A 91 -15.22 1.73 -13.12
N PHE A 92 -16.21 1.05 -12.55
CA PHE A 92 -17.51 1.64 -12.21
C PHE A 92 -17.99 1.11 -10.87
N GLY A 93 -18.74 1.93 -10.15
CA GLY A 93 -19.41 1.50 -8.94
C GLY A 93 -18.53 1.34 -7.72
N ALA A 94 -17.31 1.88 -7.74
CA ALA A 94 -16.43 1.83 -6.58
C ALA A 94 -17.04 2.65 -5.44
N ARG A 95 -16.86 2.15 -4.21
CA ARG A 95 -17.29 2.89 -3.04
C ARG A 95 -16.35 4.06 -2.82
N LYS A 96 -16.93 5.20 -2.50
CA LYS A 96 -16.15 6.43 -2.32
C LYS A 96 -15.23 6.29 -1.11
N GLY A 97 -13.97 6.65 -1.29
CA GLY A 97 -13.01 6.75 -0.20
C GLY A 97 -12.35 5.45 0.24
N VAL A 98 -12.66 4.30 -0.39
CA VAL A 98 -12.06 3.02 0.02
C VAL A 98 -10.55 3.04 -0.18
N SER A 99 -10.09 3.40 -1.38
CA SER A 99 -8.65 3.42 -1.66
C SER A 99 -7.93 4.43 -0.79
N GLU A 100 -8.51 5.60 -0.58
CA GLU A 100 -7.92 6.61 0.30
C GLU A 100 -7.79 6.10 1.73
N THR A 101 -8.80 5.39 2.22
CA THR A 101 -8.77 4.82 3.57
C THR A 101 -7.65 3.80 3.70
N VAL A 102 -7.53 2.90 2.73
CA VAL A 102 -6.48 1.87 2.77
C VAL A 102 -5.09 2.52 2.73
N VAL A 103 -4.90 3.52 1.88
CA VAL A 103 -3.62 4.24 1.81
C VAL A 103 -3.29 4.91 3.14
N THR A 104 -4.28 5.57 3.75
CA THR A 104 -4.08 6.23 5.05
C THR A 104 -3.67 5.21 6.11
N TRP A 105 -4.37 4.08 6.18
CA TRP A 105 -4.03 3.03 7.16
C TRP A 105 -2.68 2.41 6.87
N PHE A 106 -2.36 2.22 5.58
CA PHE A 106 -1.06 1.68 5.19
C PHE A 106 0.07 2.57 5.70
N PHE A 107 0.00 3.87 5.44
CA PHE A 107 1.06 4.78 5.88
C PHE A 107 1.12 4.89 7.41
N ALA A 108 -0.01 4.82 8.10
CA ALA A 108 -0.01 4.82 9.56
C ALA A 108 0.72 3.60 10.12
N HIS A 109 0.46 2.42 9.57
CA HIS A 109 1.14 1.19 9.98
C HIS A 109 2.62 1.23 9.61
N LEU A 110 2.93 1.73 8.42
CA LEU A 110 4.32 1.89 7.97
C LEU A 110 5.10 2.76 8.95
N GLU A 111 4.55 3.91 9.29
CA GLU A 111 5.23 4.84 10.19
C GLU A 111 5.39 4.27 11.59
N HIS A 112 4.41 3.50 12.05
CA HIS A 112 4.52 2.80 13.31
C HIS A 112 5.74 1.86 13.30
N HIS A 113 5.91 1.09 12.25
CA HIS A 113 7.03 0.16 12.15
C HIS A 113 8.37 0.85 11.92
N LEU A 114 8.35 2.08 11.42
CA LEU A 114 9.57 2.88 11.30
C LEU A 114 9.94 3.58 12.61
N GLY A 115 9.10 3.50 13.63
CA GLY A 115 9.36 4.13 14.92
C GLY A 115 9.02 5.62 14.96
N LYS A 116 8.11 6.04 14.14
CA LYS A 116 7.71 7.45 14.09
C LYS A 116 6.45 7.70 14.88
#